data_0786d7f9b044c1fed56e502e15f773b9
#
_entry.id   0786d7f9b044c1fed56e502e15f773b9
#
_cell.length_a   1.000
_cell.length_b   1.000
_cell.length_c   1.000
_cell.angle_alpha   90.00
_cell.angle_beta   90.00
_cell.angle_gamma   90.00
#
_symmetry.space_group_name_H-M   'P 1'
#
loop_
_entity.id
_entity.type
_entity.pdbx_description
1 polymer ?
#
loop_
_entity_poly.entity_id
_entity_poly.type
_entity_poly.pdbx_seq_one_letter_code
_entity_poly.pdbx_strand_id
1 'polypeptide(L)'
;MLYQLRLHQKLQGSLDLGSLINHFFVWLSEQQPLGSVEYVYPDEDISLLSGSLRVHQAHYTLRLQKRYLGELAISSQKRFSEQDLFVHEQSIGCLAHYLKNALDFRAMEKMAFYDALTGVMNRKSLDELLPKETKRAERHGYDLSVMMIDIDNFKIIFEHYFRDFK
;
A
#
# COMPACT_ATOMS: atom_id res chain seq x y z
N MET A 1 -25.06 -8.78 11.70
CA MET A 1 -24.63 -9.96 10.97
C MET A 1 -24.68 -9.78 9.43
N LEU A 2 -25.80 -9.43 8.80
CA LEU A 2 -25.93 -9.12 7.36
C LEU A 2 -25.05 -7.94 6.90
N TYR A 3 -24.84 -6.96 7.74
CA TYR A 3 -24.10 -5.74 7.52
C TYR A 3 -22.58 -6.01 7.28
N GLN A 4 -21.95 -6.81 8.13
CA GLN A 4 -20.55 -7.22 7.98
C GLN A 4 -20.34 -8.09 6.74
N LEU A 5 -21.29 -8.97 6.41
CA LEU A 5 -21.19 -9.81 5.23
C LEU A 5 -21.12 -9.00 3.93
N ARG A 6 -21.91 -7.92 3.81
CA ARG A 6 -21.85 -7.01 2.66
C ARG A 6 -20.52 -6.27 2.55
N LEU A 7 -19.95 -5.83 3.67
CA LEU A 7 -18.63 -5.22 3.67
C LEU A 7 -17.55 -6.21 3.22
N HIS A 8 -17.58 -7.44 3.77
CA HIS A 8 -16.67 -8.50 3.33
C HIS A 8 -16.76 -8.75 1.82
N GLN A 9 -17.98 -8.82 1.25
CA GLN A 9 -18.18 -8.99 -0.19
C GLN A 9 -17.59 -7.84 -1.03
N LYS A 10 -17.65 -6.60 -0.54
CA LYS A 10 -17.07 -5.43 -1.23
C LYS A 10 -15.55 -5.37 -1.14
N LEU A 11 -14.95 -5.82 -0.04
CA LEU A 11 -13.51 -5.77 0.18
C LEU A 11 -12.77 -7.01 -0.35
N GLN A 12 -13.46 -8.16 -0.47
CA GLN A 12 -12.84 -9.39 -0.96
C GLN A 12 -12.40 -9.25 -2.43
N GLY A 13 -11.25 -9.84 -2.74
CA GLY A 13 -10.71 -9.87 -4.11
C GLY A 13 -9.86 -8.68 -4.49
N SER A 14 -9.71 -7.65 -3.64
CA SER A 14 -8.76 -6.58 -3.84
C SER A 14 -7.53 -6.72 -2.93
N LEU A 15 -6.36 -6.67 -3.53
CA LEU A 15 -5.05 -6.54 -2.84
C LEU A 15 -4.45 -5.14 -3.05
N ASP A 16 -5.14 -4.28 -3.78
CA ASP A 16 -4.74 -2.89 -3.97
C ASP A 16 -5.31 -2.01 -2.85
N LEU A 17 -4.41 -1.32 -2.13
CA LEU A 17 -4.78 -0.47 -0.99
C LEU A 17 -5.73 0.66 -1.38
N GLY A 18 -5.49 1.30 -2.55
CA GLY A 18 -6.35 2.38 -3.03
C GLY A 18 -7.78 1.91 -3.27
N SER A 19 -7.93 0.77 -3.94
CA SER A 19 -9.22 0.12 -4.16
C SER A 19 -9.91 -0.27 -2.85
N LEU A 20 -9.17 -0.82 -1.88
CA LEU A 20 -9.72 -1.17 -0.56
C LEU A 20 -10.28 0.05 0.18
N ILE A 21 -9.52 1.15 0.22
CA ILE A 21 -9.95 2.38 0.89
C ILE A 21 -11.15 3.00 0.16
N ASN A 22 -11.14 2.99 -1.17
CA ASN A 22 -12.29 3.49 -1.94
C ASN A 22 -13.55 2.62 -1.73
N HIS A 23 -13.43 1.30 -1.75
CA HIS A 23 -14.57 0.40 -1.48
C HIS A 23 -15.10 0.57 -0.05
N PHE A 24 -14.20 0.76 0.91
CA PHE A 24 -14.58 1.04 2.29
C PHE A 24 -15.30 2.37 2.42
N PHE A 25 -14.79 3.45 1.78
CA PHE A 25 -15.45 4.75 1.72
C PHE A 25 -16.86 4.67 1.12
N VAL A 26 -17.00 4.04 -0.06
CA VAL A 26 -18.29 3.88 -0.74
C VAL A 26 -19.27 3.13 0.16
N TRP A 27 -18.82 2.02 0.77
CA TRP A 27 -19.68 1.24 1.65
C TRP A 27 -20.09 2.01 2.90
N LEU A 28 -19.16 2.73 3.55
CA LEU A 28 -19.44 3.50 4.76
C LEU A 28 -20.38 4.69 4.46
N SER A 29 -20.23 5.32 3.29
CA SER A 29 -21.10 6.41 2.84
C SER A 29 -22.55 5.97 2.55
N GLU A 30 -22.80 4.69 2.30
CA GLU A 30 -24.13 4.10 2.22
C GLU A 30 -24.81 3.95 3.60
N GLN A 31 -24.03 3.96 4.68
CA GLN A 31 -24.53 3.77 6.05
C GLN A 31 -24.80 5.10 6.76
N GLN A 32 -24.01 6.13 6.45
CA GLN A 32 -24.09 7.42 7.12
C GLN A 32 -23.53 8.55 6.21
N PRO A 33 -23.94 9.81 6.43
CA PRO A 33 -23.37 10.94 5.72
C PRO A 33 -21.86 11.07 6.00
N LEU A 34 -21.05 10.90 4.98
CA LEU A 34 -19.61 10.88 5.07
C LEU A 34 -18.97 11.89 4.12
N GLY A 35 -17.84 12.49 4.53
CA GLY A 35 -17.04 13.37 3.68
C GLY A 35 -15.91 12.62 2.99
N SER A 36 -15.05 11.99 3.78
CA SER A 36 -13.91 11.24 3.27
C SER A 36 -13.46 10.14 4.22
N VAL A 37 -12.69 9.22 3.66
CA VAL A 37 -11.82 8.29 4.38
C VAL A 37 -10.40 8.54 3.89
N GLU A 38 -9.49 8.82 4.80
CA GLU A 38 -8.06 8.95 4.58
C GLU A 38 -7.33 7.81 5.29
N TYR A 39 -6.39 7.19 4.61
CA TYR A 39 -5.54 6.13 5.15
C TYR A 39 -4.09 6.49 4.96
N VAL A 40 -3.31 6.40 6.04
CA VAL A 40 -1.87 6.70 6.05
C VAL A 40 -1.11 5.50 6.60
N TYR A 41 -0.07 5.08 5.88
CA TYR A 41 0.88 4.08 6.33
C TYR A 41 2.30 4.64 6.19
N PRO A 42 2.84 5.26 7.26
CA PRO A 42 4.10 6.02 7.22
C PRO A 42 5.31 5.17 6.86
N ASP A 43 5.33 3.90 7.27
CA ASP A 43 6.47 2.99 7.02
C ASP A 43 6.78 2.80 5.52
N GLU A 44 5.81 3.07 4.64
CA GLU A 44 5.94 2.98 3.19
C GLU A 44 5.63 4.28 2.45
N ASP A 45 5.48 5.40 3.15
CA ASP A 45 5.10 6.71 2.60
C ASP A 45 3.79 6.66 1.79
N ILE A 46 2.81 5.88 2.32
CA ILE A 46 1.50 5.73 1.67
C ILE A 46 0.53 6.71 2.31
N SER A 47 -0.13 7.51 1.45
CA SER A 47 -1.25 8.37 1.81
C SER A 47 -2.35 8.25 0.76
N LEU A 48 -3.53 7.80 1.18
CA LEU A 48 -4.68 7.52 0.31
C LEU A 48 -5.90 8.26 0.83
N LEU A 49 -6.57 9.01 -0.04
CA LEU A 49 -7.77 9.75 0.28
C LEU A 49 -8.91 9.36 -0.67
N SER A 50 -10.05 8.97 -0.11
CA SER A 50 -11.30 8.79 -0.85
C SER A 50 -12.35 9.76 -0.35
N GLY A 51 -13.00 10.47 -1.26
CA GLY A 51 -13.99 11.52 -0.95
C GLY A 51 -13.37 12.91 -0.79
N SER A 52 -14.05 13.78 -0.04
CA SER A 52 -13.62 15.17 0.20
C SER A 52 -13.55 15.45 1.70
N LEU A 53 -12.42 15.96 2.16
CA LEU A 53 -12.18 16.28 3.57
C LEU A 53 -13.25 17.22 4.13
N ARG A 54 -13.67 17.01 5.37
CA ARG A 54 -14.67 17.81 6.10
C ARG A 54 -14.15 18.21 7.47
N VAL A 55 -14.93 19.08 8.13
CA VAL A 55 -14.54 19.77 9.37
C VAL A 55 -14.39 18.82 10.56
N HIS A 56 -15.32 17.86 10.72
CA HIS A 56 -15.29 16.93 11.84
C HIS A 56 -14.58 15.64 11.42
N GLN A 57 -13.62 15.19 12.23
CA GLN A 57 -12.80 14.02 11.97
C GLN A 57 -12.78 13.10 13.16
N ALA A 58 -12.75 11.80 12.87
CA ALA A 58 -12.47 10.73 13.82
C ALA A 58 -11.23 9.97 13.36
N HIS A 59 -10.25 9.82 14.25
CA HIS A 59 -8.96 9.20 13.95
C HIS A 59 -8.84 7.85 14.63
N TYR A 60 -8.30 6.87 13.92
CA TYR A 60 -8.14 5.50 14.37
C TYR A 60 -6.75 4.99 14.03
N THR A 61 -6.05 4.45 15.02
CA THR A 61 -4.81 3.70 14.80
C THR A 61 -5.19 2.24 14.53
N LEU A 62 -4.85 1.75 13.35
CA LEU A 62 -5.18 0.41 12.92
C LEU A 62 -4.13 -0.59 13.42
N ARG A 63 -4.60 -1.59 14.15
CA ARG A 63 -3.76 -2.70 14.61
C ARG A 63 -4.52 -4.01 14.48
N LEU A 64 -3.83 -5.05 14.04
CA LEU A 64 -4.34 -6.41 14.06
C LEU A 64 -3.38 -7.28 14.87
N GLN A 65 -3.84 -7.81 15.99
CA GLN A 65 -2.99 -8.44 17.02
C GLN A 65 -1.93 -7.41 17.51
N LYS A 66 -0.63 -7.65 17.27
CA LYS A 66 0.47 -6.74 17.63
C LYS A 66 1.00 -5.92 16.45
N ARG A 67 0.52 -6.19 15.23
CA ARG A 67 1.01 -5.54 14.01
C ARG A 67 0.30 -4.21 13.80
N TYR A 68 1.08 -3.16 13.59
CA TYR A 68 0.61 -1.86 13.12
C TYR A 68 0.24 -1.95 11.63
N LEU A 69 -0.90 -1.38 11.27
CA LEU A 69 -1.45 -1.41 9.91
C LEU A 69 -1.72 0.00 9.36
N GLY A 70 -1.26 1.05 10.06
CA GLY A 70 -1.46 2.42 9.64
C GLY A 70 -2.52 3.17 10.45
N GLU A 71 -2.90 4.32 9.94
CA GLU A 71 -3.86 5.23 10.54
C GLU A 71 -5.01 5.51 9.58
N LEU A 72 -6.20 5.65 10.11
CA LEU A 72 -7.41 5.96 9.36
C LEU A 72 -8.05 7.21 9.94
N ALA A 73 -8.36 8.19 9.10
CA ALA A 73 -9.17 9.34 9.46
C ALA A 73 -10.48 9.32 8.65
N ILE A 74 -11.59 9.48 9.35
CA ILE A 74 -12.92 9.54 8.75
C ILE A 74 -13.46 10.94 8.97
N SER A 75 -13.91 11.62 7.92
CA SER A 75 -14.42 12.98 8.02
C SER A 75 -15.90 13.11 7.68
N SER A 76 -16.59 14.08 8.31
CA SER A 76 -17.99 14.39 8.04
C SER A 76 -18.27 15.90 8.20
N GLN A 77 -19.34 16.37 7.55
CA GLN A 77 -19.85 17.72 7.72
C GLN A 77 -20.48 17.94 9.11
N LYS A 78 -21.04 16.90 9.69
CA LYS A 78 -21.66 16.91 11.03
C LYS A 78 -20.81 16.14 12.03
N ARG A 79 -20.94 16.45 13.30
CA ARG A 79 -20.31 15.64 14.37
C ARG A 79 -20.84 14.22 14.33
N PHE A 80 -19.97 13.28 14.57
CA PHE A 80 -20.34 11.86 14.67
C PHE A 80 -21.14 11.62 15.93
N SER A 81 -22.24 10.90 15.81
CA SER A 81 -22.99 10.36 16.93
C SER A 81 -22.29 9.09 17.48
N GLU A 82 -22.68 8.64 18.66
CA GLU A 82 -22.21 7.36 19.22
C GLU A 82 -22.51 6.19 18.29
N GLN A 83 -23.66 6.22 17.60
CA GLN A 83 -24.04 5.21 16.64
C GLN A 83 -23.10 5.21 15.42
N ASP A 84 -22.69 6.39 14.93
CA ASP A 84 -21.73 6.51 13.81
C ASP A 84 -20.38 5.93 14.23
N LEU A 85 -19.89 6.27 15.41
CA LEU A 85 -18.61 5.77 15.92
C LEU A 85 -18.63 4.24 16.12
N PHE A 86 -19.74 3.68 16.61
CA PHE A 86 -19.91 2.25 16.73
C PHE A 86 -19.83 1.55 15.35
N VAL A 87 -20.46 2.14 14.33
CA VAL A 87 -20.38 1.64 12.95
C VAL A 87 -18.94 1.69 12.43
N HIS A 88 -18.19 2.77 12.71
CA HIS A 88 -16.77 2.86 12.37
C HIS A 88 -15.97 1.71 12.99
N GLU A 89 -16.05 1.52 14.30
CA GLU A 89 -15.29 0.48 15.02
C GLU A 89 -15.57 -0.92 14.47
N GLN A 90 -16.82 -1.25 14.24
CA GLN A 90 -17.22 -2.55 13.70
C GLN A 90 -16.69 -2.77 12.26
N SER A 91 -16.72 -1.75 11.44
CA SER A 91 -16.29 -1.83 10.04
C SER A 91 -14.76 -1.80 9.91
N ILE A 92 -14.08 -1.02 10.75
CA ILE A 92 -12.61 -0.97 10.80
C ILE A 92 -12.02 -2.33 11.17
N GLY A 93 -12.64 -3.05 12.11
CA GLY A 93 -12.23 -4.42 12.43
C GLY A 93 -12.23 -5.36 11.22
N CYS A 94 -13.23 -5.23 10.36
CA CYS A 94 -13.28 -5.96 9.09
C CYS A 94 -12.18 -5.49 8.10
N LEU A 95 -12.06 -4.16 7.89
CA LEU A 95 -11.08 -3.56 6.99
C LEU A 95 -9.64 -3.96 7.34
N ALA A 96 -9.30 -4.02 8.63
CA ALA A 96 -7.95 -4.34 9.11
C ALA A 96 -7.42 -5.69 8.59
N HIS A 97 -8.27 -6.69 8.42
CA HIS A 97 -7.87 -7.99 7.86
C HIS A 97 -7.47 -7.87 6.39
N TYR A 98 -8.21 -7.08 5.61
CA TYR A 98 -7.92 -6.87 4.19
C TYR A 98 -6.69 -5.98 3.98
N LEU A 99 -6.52 -4.94 4.80
CA LEU A 99 -5.32 -4.12 4.79
C LEU A 99 -4.07 -4.94 5.12
N LYS A 100 -4.15 -5.82 6.13
CA LYS A 100 -3.04 -6.74 6.44
C LYS A 100 -2.65 -7.57 5.22
N ASN A 101 -3.63 -8.18 4.56
CA ASN A 101 -3.37 -9.03 3.38
C ASN A 101 -2.78 -8.21 2.22
N ALA A 102 -3.27 -7.00 1.97
CA ALA A 102 -2.73 -6.11 0.95
C ALA A 102 -1.29 -5.67 1.25
N LEU A 103 -0.99 -5.32 2.50
CA LEU A 103 0.37 -4.98 2.94
C LEU A 103 1.32 -6.17 2.85
N ASP A 104 0.87 -7.39 3.21
CA ASP A 104 1.66 -8.61 3.05
C ASP A 104 1.96 -8.90 1.58
N PHE A 105 0.97 -8.75 0.72
CA PHE A 105 1.15 -8.91 -0.73
C PHE A 105 2.17 -7.92 -1.30
N ARG A 106 2.08 -6.64 -0.93
CA ARG A 106 3.06 -5.61 -1.32
C ARG A 106 4.47 -5.93 -0.85
N ALA A 107 4.60 -6.43 0.38
CA ALA A 107 5.90 -6.84 0.90
C ALA A 107 6.49 -8.02 0.10
N MET A 108 5.66 -9.00 -0.28
CA MET A 108 6.07 -10.10 -1.14
C MET A 108 6.47 -9.63 -2.55
N GLU A 109 5.70 -8.70 -3.14
CA GLU A 109 6.07 -8.09 -4.43
C GLU A 109 7.42 -7.37 -4.34
N LYS A 110 7.64 -6.56 -3.30
CA LYS A 110 8.94 -5.90 -3.09
C LYS A 110 10.09 -6.91 -3.02
N MET A 111 9.93 -8.00 -2.27
CA MET A 111 10.95 -9.05 -2.18
C MET A 111 11.19 -9.77 -3.52
N ALA A 112 10.14 -9.91 -4.34
CA ALA A 112 10.26 -10.57 -5.65
C ALA A 112 10.96 -9.71 -6.72
N PHE A 113 10.86 -8.38 -6.62
CA PHE A 113 11.30 -7.45 -7.68
C PHE A 113 12.44 -6.53 -7.28
N TYR A 114 12.79 -6.43 -5.99
CA TYR A 114 13.88 -5.57 -5.52
C TYR A 114 14.94 -6.37 -4.79
N ASP A 115 16.17 -5.91 -4.88
CA ASP A 115 17.29 -6.41 -4.11
C ASP A 115 17.20 -5.90 -2.66
N ALA A 116 17.24 -6.80 -1.69
CA ALA A 116 17.02 -6.47 -0.27
C ALA A 116 18.14 -5.60 0.33
N LEU A 117 19.34 -5.63 -0.25
CA LEU A 117 20.50 -4.89 0.25
C LEU A 117 20.55 -3.47 -0.28
N THR A 118 20.33 -3.32 -1.58
CA THR A 118 20.53 -2.05 -2.30
C THR A 118 19.22 -1.30 -2.55
N GLY A 119 18.09 -1.97 -2.45
CA GLY A 119 16.77 -1.40 -2.75
C GLY A 119 16.53 -1.11 -4.24
N VAL A 120 17.46 -1.46 -5.12
CA VAL A 120 17.24 -1.35 -6.58
C VAL A 120 16.51 -2.58 -7.10
N MET A 121 15.93 -2.46 -8.29
CA MET A 121 15.29 -3.60 -8.96
C MET A 121 16.30 -4.72 -9.21
N ASN A 122 15.90 -5.95 -8.91
CA ASN A 122 16.74 -7.13 -9.10
C ASN A 122 16.75 -7.58 -10.59
N ARG A 123 17.57 -8.60 -10.90
CA ARG A 123 17.70 -9.14 -12.25
C ARG A 123 16.36 -9.58 -12.85
N LYS A 124 15.50 -10.20 -12.05
CA LYS A 124 14.17 -10.64 -12.50
C LYS A 124 13.33 -9.46 -13.00
N SER A 125 13.39 -8.35 -12.27
CA SER A 125 12.70 -7.11 -12.70
C SER A 125 13.22 -6.59 -14.02
N LEU A 126 14.54 -6.63 -14.25
CA LEU A 126 15.14 -6.23 -15.53
C LEU A 126 14.63 -7.12 -16.67
N ASP A 127 14.63 -8.45 -16.48
CA ASP A 127 14.19 -9.42 -17.49
C ASP A 127 12.72 -9.22 -17.88
N GLU A 128 11.89 -8.74 -16.96
CA GLU A 128 10.47 -8.45 -17.20
C GLU A 128 10.22 -7.04 -17.78
N LEU A 129 10.99 -6.03 -17.36
CA LEU A 129 10.77 -4.63 -17.73
C LEU A 129 11.37 -4.30 -19.08
N LEU A 130 12.58 -4.77 -19.37
CA LEU A 130 13.30 -4.42 -20.60
C LEU A 130 12.51 -4.72 -21.87
N PRO A 131 11.86 -5.89 -22.04
CA PRO A 131 11.00 -6.13 -23.21
C PRO A 131 9.79 -5.20 -23.29
N LYS A 132 9.24 -4.77 -22.15
CA LYS A 132 8.10 -3.84 -22.11
C LYS A 132 8.52 -2.44 -22.55
N GLU A 133 9.66 -1.94 -22.03
CA GLU A 133 10.18 -0.63 -22.40
C GLU A 133 10.66 -0.58 -23.85
N THR A 134 11.24 -1.66 -24.37
CA THR A 134 11.58 -1.77 -25.81
C THR A 134 10.33 -1.60 -26.69
N LYS A 135 9.27 -2.37 -26.41
CA LYS A 135 7.99 -2.25 -27.13
C LYS A 135 7.35 -0.87 -26.97
N ARG A 136 7.55 -0.24 -25.82
CA ARG A 136 7.03 1.11 -25.56
C ARG A 136 7.78 2.15 -26.38
N ALA A 137 9.11 2.06 -26.42
CA ALA A 137 9.97 2.91 -27.23
C ALA A 137 9.63 2.80 -28.73
N GLU A 138 9.52 1.59 -29.25
CA GLU A 138 9.08 1.32 -30.63
C GLU A 138 7.73 1.96 -30.96
N ARG A 139 6.73 1.78 -30.08
CA ARG A 139 5.37 2.32 -30.28
C ARG A 139 5.33 3.84 -30.29
N HIS A 140 6.15 4.49 -29.48
CA HIS A 140 6.15 5.94 -29.31
C HIS A 140 7.25 6.65 -30.10
N GLY A 141 8.13 5.91 -30.77
CA GLY A 141 9.16 6.46 -31.64
C GLY A 141 10.28 7.22 -30.92
N TYR A 142 10.63 6.79 -29.68
CA TYR A 142 11.77 7.34 -28.95
C TYR A 142 12.88 6.31 -28.77
N ASP A 143 14.13 6.79 -28.63
CA ASP A 143 15.28 5.93 -28.43
C ASP A 143 15.33 5.37 -26.99
N LEU A 144 15.65 4.09 -26.86
CA LEU A 144 15.94 3.43 -25.60
C LEU A 144 17.41 3.05 -25.54
N SER A 145 18.10 3.46 -24.49
CA SER A 145 19.50 3.09 -24.24
C SER A 145 19.60 2.25 -22.98
N VAL A 146 20.44 1.23 -23.01
CA VAL A 146 20.73 0.38 -21.84
C VAL A 146 22.20 0.51 -21.49
N MET A 147 22.49 0.77 -20.20
CA MET A 147 23.84 0.83 -19.68
C MET A 147 24.07 -0.34 -18.71
N MET A 148 25.17 -1.06 -18.90
CA MET A 148 25.63 -2.08 -17.96
C MET A 148 26.86 -1.56 -17.23
N ILE A 149 26.84 -1.60 -15.90
CA ILE A 149 27.92 -1.12 -15.05
C ILE A 149 28.41 -2.28 -14.20
N ASP A 150 29.72 -2.48 -14.14
CA ASP A 150 30.36 -3.47 -13.27
C ASP A 150 31.52 -2.82 -12.51
N ILE A 151 31.85 -3.36 -11.34
CA ILE A 151 32.97 -2.87 -10.52
C ILE A 151 34.17 -3.74 -10.79
N ASP A 152 35.18 -3.16 -11.42
CA ASP A 152 36.43 -3.84 -11.68
C ASP A 152 37.11 -4.25 -10.37
N ASN A 153 37.62 -5.47 -10.35
CA ASN A 153 38.35 -6.02 -9.21
C ASN A 153 37.59 -6.02 -7.87
N PHE A 154 36.25 -6.07 -7.89
CA PHE A 154 35.40 -6.03 -6.68
C PHE A 154 35.88 -7.03 -5.60
N LYS A 155 36.28 -8.25 -5.98
CA LYS A 155 36.76 -9.26 -5.06
C LYS A 155 38.01 -8.79 -4.29
N ILE A 156 38.96 -8.14 -4.95
CA ILE A 156 40.20 -7.64 -4.34
C ILE A 156 39.87 -6.50 -3.38
N ILE A 157 38.99 -5.60 -3.77
CA ILE A 157 38.53 -4.49 -2.96
C ILE A 157 37.83 -5.02 -1.70
N PHE A 158 36.93 -5.96 -1.87
CA PHE A 158 36.18 -6.58 -0.77
C PHE A 158 37.11 -7.30 0.22
N GLU A 159 38.03 -8.13 -0.27
CA GLU A 159 39.00 -8.85 0.57
C GLU A 159 39.94 -7.89 1.31
N HIS A 160 40.28 -6.75 0.74
CA HIS A 160 41.18 -5.77 1.37
C HIS A 160 40.49 -4.97 2.48
N TYR A 161 39.26 -4.50 2.26
CA TYR A 161 38.56 -3.63 3.19
C TYR A 161 37.71 -4.37 4.24
N PHE A 162 37.29 -5.60 3.97
CA PHE A 162 36.38 -6.36 4.85
C PHE A 162 36.99 -7.61 5.47
N ARG A 163 38.30 -7.81 5.32
CA ARG A 163 39.02 -8.96 5.91
C ARG A 163 38.96 -8.99 7.44
N ASP A 164 38.86 -7.83 8.08
CA ASP A 164 38.96 -7.67 9.53
C ASP A 164 37.57 -7.62 10.22
N PHE A 165 36.49 -7.79 9.49
CA PHE A 165 35.13 -7.87 10.05
C PHE A 165 34.68 -9.32 10.25
N LYS A 166 35.46 -10.10 11.02
CA LYS A 166 35.04 -11.40 11.54
C LYS A 166 34.80 -11.33 13.03
#